data_64f31c527986c441f2a2abbb76b8daa3
#
_entry.id   64f31c527986c441f2a2abbb76b8daa3
#
_cell.length_a   1.000
_cell.length_b   1.000
_cell.length_c   1.000
_cell.angle_alpha   90.00
_cell.angle_beta   90.00
_cell.angle_gamma   90.00
#
_symmetry.space_group_name_H-M   'P 1'
#
loop_
_entity.id
_entity.type
_entity.pdbx_description
1 polymer ?
#
loop_
_entity_poly.entity_id
_entity_poly.type
_entity_poly.pdbx_seq_one_letter_code
_entity_poly.pdbx_strand_id
1 'polypeptide(L)'
;MTLLRWVPIFLWVLIICWLSFSPLQELKIKPPIGADKVAHVFMYGILGFLILWSTKIKQTRFVLILFGFLIAGGTEIVQHTLITNRTGDVFDFIANCIGLTIPLLFAGRIKT
;
A
#
# COMPACT_ATOMS: atom_id res chain seq x y z
N MET A 1 15.21 16.59 -4.26
CA MET A 1 14.49 15.85 -3.21
C MET A 1 15.43 15.62 -2.04
N THR A 2 15.00 15.95 -0.84
CA THR A 2 15.82 15.74 0.34
C THR A 2 15.66 14.30 0.85
N LEU A 3 16.70 13.80 1.49
CA LEU A 3 16.70 12.44 2.06
C LEU A 3 15.53 12.26 3.03
N LEU A 4 15.15 13.32 3.77
CA LEU A 4 14.06 13.24 4.74
C LEU A 4 12.71 12.91 4.12
N ARG A 5 12.50 13.19 2.84
CA ARG A 5 11.23 12.88 2.17
C ARG A 5 11.07 11.40 1.84
N TRP A 6 12.17 10.64 1.86
CA TRP A 6 12.12 9.19 1.69
C TRP A 6 11.70 8.46 2.96
N VAL A 7 11.94 9.07 4.14
CA VAL A 7 11.68 8.43 5.42
C VAL A 7 10.22 8.04 5.59
N PRO A 8 9.23 8.92 5.31
CA PRO A 8 7.82 8.50 5.45
C PRO A 8 7.46 7.32 4.55
N ILE A 9 7.97 7.28 3.32
CA ILE A 9 7.71 6.15 2.42
C ILE A 9 8.25 4.86 3.03
N PHE A 10 9.49 4.88 3.49
CA PHE A 10 10.13 3.70 4.07
C PHE A 10 9.37 3.20 5.29
N LEU A 11 9.02 4.11 6.20
CA LEU A 11 8.28 3.75 7.41
C LEU A 11 6.91 3.20 7.06
N TRP A 12 6.24 3.80 6.09
CA TRP A 12 4.91 3.35 5.69
C TRP A 12 4.94 1.97 5.04
N VAL A 13 5.96 1.69 4.21
CA VAL A 13 6.14 0.36 3.64
C VAL A 13 6.35 -0.69 4.74
N LEU A 14 7.13 -0.36 5.77
CA LEU A 14 7.30 -1.26 6.90
C LEU A 14 5.97 -1.54 7.60
N ILE A 15 5.14 -0.52 7.78
CA ILE A 15 3.82 -0.67 8.39
C ILE A 15 2.92 -1.54 7.52
N ILE A 16 2.92 -1.32 6.20
CA ILE A 16 2.16 -2.15 5.26
C ILE A 16 2.57 -3.63 5.39
N CYS A 17 3.87 -3.89 5.39
CA CYS A 17 4.37 -5.27 5.50
C CYS A 17 3.97 -5.89 6.84
N TRP A 18 4.10 -5.13 7.93
CA TRP A 18 3.72 -5.63 9.24
C TRP A 18 2.23 -5.98 9.30
N LEU A 19 1.37 -5.09 8.84
CA LEU A 19 -0.08 -5.32 8.83
C LEU A 19 -0.45 -6.46 7.89
N SER A 20 0.22 -6.57 6.75
CA SER A 20 -0.08 -7.59 5.74
C SER A 20 0.29 -8.99 6.21
N PHE A 21 1.33 -9.11 7.03
CA PHE A 21 1.83 -10.43 7.45
C PHE A 21 1.44 -10.80 8.87
N SER A 22 0.72 -9.91 9.57
CA SER A 22 0.22 -10.23 10.91
C SER A 22 -0.95 -11.22 10.83
N PRO A 23 -0.99 -12.25 11.70
CA PRO A 23 -2.09 -13.20 11.71
C PRO A 23 -3.37 -12.53 12.24
N LEU A 24 -4.37 -12.36 11.40
CA LEU A 24 -5.64 -11.74 11.81
C LEU A 24 -6.46 -12.62 12.73
N GLN A 25 -6.25 -13.95 12.67
CA GLN A 25 -7.02 -14.87 13.50
C GLN A 25 -6.72 -14.74 14.99
N GLU A 26 -5.58 -14.14 15.34
CA GLU A 26 -5.26 -13.82 16.72
C GLU A 26 -6.11 -12.67 17.24
N LEU A 27 -6.66 -11.87 16.36
CA LEU A 27 -7.58 -10.80 16.71
C LEU A 27 -8.97 -11.41 16.87
N LYS A 28 -9.54 -11.32 18.07
CA LYS A 28 -10.87 -11.88 18.37
C LYS A 28 -12.01 -11.06 17.75
N ILE A 29 -11.70 -9.96 17.11
CA ILE A 29 -12.69 -9.08 16.52
C ILE A 29 -12.71 -9.34 15.01
N LYS A 30 -13.88 -9.74 14.49
CA LYS A 30 -14.07 -9.87 13.05
C LYS A 30 -14.54 -8.53 12.49
N PRO A 31 -13.80 -7.92 11.54
CA PRO A 31 -14.26 -6.69 10.92
C PRO A 31 -15.53 -6.94 10.09
N PRO A 32 -16.36 -5.90 9.88
CA PRO A 32 -17.49 -6.01 8.96
C PRO A 32 -17.05 -6.44 7.57
N ILE A 33 -17.95 -7.04 6.82
CA ILE A 33 -17.68 -7.46 5.45
C ILE A 33 -17.25 -6.23 4.62
N GLY A 34 -16.10 -6.34 3.94
CA GLY A 34 -15.58 -5.26 3.12
C GLY A 34 -14.67 -4.27 3.85
N ALA A 35 -14.59 -4.34 5.19
CA ALA A 35 -13.72 -3.43 5.94
C ALA A 35 -12.24 -3.66 5.62
N ASP A 36 -11.85 -4.89 5.34
CA ASP A 36 -10.49 -5.21 4.95
C ASP A 36 -10.12 -4.56 3.61
N LYS A 37 -11.05 -4.54 2.64
CA LYS A 37 -10.84 -3.89 1.34
C LYS A 37 -10.68 -2.38 1.51
N VAL A 38 -11.50 -1.76 2.34
CA VAL A 38 -11.40 -0.34 2.65
C VAL A 38 -10.04 -0.04 3.28
N ALA A 39 -9.58 -0.88 4.20
CA ALA A 39 -8.27 -0.72 4.82
C ALA A 39 -7.14 -0.79 3.79
N HIS A 40 -7.22 -1.73 2.84
CA HIS A 40 -6.23 -1.84 1.76
C HIS A 40 -6.21 -0.58 0.89
N VAL A 41 -7.38 -0.05 0.53
CA VAL A 41 -7.47 1.18 -0.26
C VAL A 41 -6.79 2.33 0.48
N PHE A 42 -7.05 2.49 1.78
CA PHE A 42 -6.43 3.55 2.57
C PHE A 42 -4.91 3.37 2.70
N MET A 43 -4.46 2.15 2.98
CA MET A 43 -3.03 1.88 3.13
C MET A 43 -2.25 2.28 1.87
N TYR A 44 -2.74 1.85 0.73
CA TYR A 44 -2.04 2.11 -0.54
C TYR A 44 -2.32 3.52 -1.06
N GLY A 45 -3.45 4.12 -0.69
CA GLY A 45 -3.72 5.53 -0.96
C GLY A 45 -2.72 6.43 -0.26
N ILE A 46 -2.43 6.15 0.99
CA ILE A 46 -1.42 6.90 1.75
C ILE A 46 -0.04 6.70 1.12
N LEU A 47 0.28 5.48 0.70
CA LEU A 47 1.54 5.21 0.01
C LEU A 47 1.67 6.04 -1.27
N GLY A 48 0.62 6.05 -2.10
CA GLY A 48 0.61 6.84 -3.33
C GLY A 48 0.78 8.33 -3.05
N PHE A 49 0.09 8.85 -2.04
CA PHE A 49 0.23 10.25 -1.64
C PHE A 49 1.67 10.54 -1.21
N LEU A 50 2.27 9.68 -0.39
CA LEU A 50 3.65 9.88 0.08
C LEU A 50 4.63 9.87 -1.09
N ILE A 51 4.42 9.01 -2.08
CA ILE A 51 5.26 8.98 -3.27
C ILE A 51 5.19 10.31 -4.02
N LEU A 52 3.97 10.82 -4.25
CA LEU A 52 3.80 12.09 -4.95
C LEU A 52 4.36 13.27 -4.16
N TRP A 53 4.24 13.23 -2.83
CA TRP A 53 4.79 14.26 -1.97
C TRP A 53 6.31 14.23 -1.94
N SER A 54 6.92 13.04 -2.08
CA SER A 54 8.36 12.89 -1.91
C SER A 54 9.18 13.50 -3.05
N THR A 55 8.64 13.54 -4.27
CA THR A 55 9.39 14.05 -5.42
C THR A 55 8.44 14.50 -6.54
N LYS A 56 8.89 15.50 -7.31
CA LYS A 56 8.21 15.94 -8.55
C LYS A 56 8.84 15.33 -9.80
N ILE A 57 9.95 14.63 -9.66
CA ILE A 57 10.66 14.05 -10.81
C ILE A 57 9.85 12.89 -11.37
N LYS A 58 9.43 12.99 -12.63
CA LYS A 58 8.52 12.01 -13.24
C LYS A 58 9.11 10.61 -13.26
N GLN A 59 10.38 10.47 -13.59
CA GLN A 59 11.04 9.16 -13.64
C GLN A 59 11.07 8.51 -12.26
N THR A 60 11.40 9.29 -11.23
CA THR A 60 11.43 8.80 -9.85
C THR A 60 10.04 8.38 -9.38
N ARG A 61 9.02 9.20 -9.68
CA ARG A 61 7.64 8.84 -9.36
C ARG A 61 7.23 7.54 -10.04
N PHE A 62 7.57 7.39 -11.31
CA PHE A 62 7.23 6.18 -12.07
C PHE A 62 7.84 4.94 -11.42
N VAL A 63 9.13 5.00 -11.07
CA VAL A 63 9.81 3.88 -10.41
C VAL A 63 9.18 3.55 -9.07
N LEU A 64 8.89 4.58 -8.25
CA LEU A 64 8.28 4.37 -6.94
C LEU A 64 6.86 3.79 -7.05
N ILE A 65 6.10 4.22 -8.05
CA ILE A 65 4.76 3.69 -8.29
C ILE A 65 4.83 2.24 -8.72
N LEU A 66 5.77 1.88 -9.58
CA LEU A 66 6.00 0.47 -9.93
C LEU A 66 6.34 -0.36 -8.70
N PHE A 67 7.19 0.17 -7.82
CA PHE A 67 7.48 -0.49 -6.54
C PHE A 67 6.23 -0.69 -5.71
N GLY A 68 5.36 0.31 -5.68
CA GLY A 68 4.08 0.21 -4.96
C GLY A 68 3.23 -0.93 -5.49
N PHE A 69 3.11 -1.08 -6.80
CA PHE A 69 2.36 -2.18 -7.40
C PHE A 69 3.02 -3.53 -7.14
N LEU A 70 4.36 -3.59 -7.15
CA LEU A 70 5.08 -4.81 -6.82
C LEU A 70 4.85 -5.21 -5.35
N ILE A 71 4.85 -4.26 -4.44
CA ILE A 71 4.53 -4.51 -3.03
C ILE A 71 3.10 -5.02 -2.92
N ALA A 72 2.15 -4.40 -3.63
CA ALA A 72 0.75 -4.82 -3.60
C ALA A 72 0.58 -6.27 -4.03
N GLY A 73 1.21 -6.66 -5.15
CA GLY A 73 1.15 -8.04 -5.62
C GLY A 73 1.95 -8.99 -4.76
N GLY A 74 3.15 -8.57 -4.35
CA GLY A 74 4.04 -9.39 -3.54
C GLY A 74 3.45 -9.74 -2.18
N THR A 75 2.83 -8.78 -1.50
CA THR A 75 2.19 -9.04 -0.21
C THR A 75 1.05 -10.03 -0.33
N GLU A 76 0.26 -9.96 -1.42
CA GLU A 76 -0.83 -10.90 -1.63
C GLU A 76 -0.30 -12.32 -1.91
N ILE A 77 0.77 -12.44 -2.69
CA ILE A 77 1.39 -13.74 -2.95
C ILE A 77 1.92 -14.35 -1.66
N VAL A 78 2.61 -13.57 -0.84
CA VAL A 78 3.15 -14.05 0.44
C VAL A 78 2.02 -14.45 1.38
N GLN A 79 0.95 -13.65 1.46
CA GLN A 79 -0.19 -13.98 2.30
C GLN A 79 -0.83 -15.30 1.89
N HIS A 80 -0.96 -15.52 0.58
CA HIS A 80 -1.60 -16.72 0.07
C HIS A 80 -0.72 -17.97 0.27
N THR A 81 0.60 -17.84 0.12
CA THR A 81 1.49 -18.99 0.07
C THR A 81 2.20 -19.29 1.39
N LEU A 82 2.54 -18.28 2.18
CA LEU A 82 3.44 -18.42 3.33
C LEU A 82 2.79 -18.14 4.67
N ILE A 83 1.67 -17.42 4.70
CA ILE A 83 1.00 -17.06 5.96
C ILE A 83 -0.20 -17.98 6.14
N THR A 84 -0.12 -18.89 7.12
CA THR A 84 -1.13 -19.94 7.31
C THR A 84 -2.50 -19.41 7.71
N ASN A 85 -2.55 -18.28 8.40
CA ASN A 85 -3.79 -17.70 8.91
C ASN A 85 -4.31 -16.56 8.03
N ARG A 86 -3.74 -16.39 6.84
CA ARG A 86 -4.15 -15.36 5.90
C ARG A 86 -4.39 -16.00 4.55
N THR A 87 -5.47 -15.63 3.90
CA THR A 87 -5.79 -16.06 2.54
C THR A 87 -5.59 -14.89 1.61
N GLY A 88 -4.69 -15.02 0.64
CA GLY A 88 -4.53 -14.02 -0.41
C GLY A 88 -5.82 -13.96 -1.24
N ASP A 89 -6.21 -12.74 -1.63
CA ASP A 89 -7.45 -12.50 -2.33
C ASP A 89 -7.18 -11.54 -3.48
N VAL A 90 -7.60 -11.93 -4.68
CA VAL A 90 -7.47 -11.07 -5.87
C VAL A 90 -8.15 -9.72 -5.63
N PHE A 91 -9.27 -9.72 -4.92
CA PHE A 91 -9.97 -8.46 -4.62
C PHE A 91 -9.15 -7.56 -3.69
N ASP A 92 -8.34 -8.13 -2.79
CA ASP A 92 -7.43 -7.33 -1.97
C ASP A 92 -6.35 -6.68 -2.84
N PHE A 93 -5.82 -7.40 -3.81
CA PHE A 93 -4.87 -6.82 -4.76
C PHE A 93 -5.51 -5.69 -5.58
N ILE A 94 -6.74 -5.89 -6.03
CA ILE A 94 -7.48 -4.86 -6.77
C ILE A 94 -7.68 -3.63 -5.88
N ALA A 95 -8.05 -3.82 -4.61
CA ALA A 95 -8.22 -2.72 -3.66
C ALA A 95 -6.90 -1.96 -3.45
N ASN A 96 -5.78 -2.68 -3.34
CA ASN A 96 -4.46 -2.07 -3.23
C ASN A 96 -4.16 -1.19 -4.45
N CYS A 97 -4.44 -1.69 -5.65
CA CYS A 97 -4.20 -0.95 -6.89
C CYS A 97 -5.10 0.29 -6.98
N ILE A 98 -6.36 0.17 -6.58
CA ILE A 98 -7.28 1.31 -6.54
C ILE A 98 -6.74 2.37 -5.60
N GLY A 99 -6.34 1.98 -4.40
CA GLY A 99 -5.80 2.90 -3.41
C GLY A 99 -4.56 3.63 -3.93
N LEU A 100 -3.64 2.90 -4.54
CA LEU A 100 -2.42 3.48 -5.08
C LEU A 100 -2.70 4.45 -6.23
N THR A 101 -3.75 4.19 -7.00
CA THR A 101 -4.12 4.98 -8.18
C THR A 101 -4.84 6.29 -7.80
N ILE A 102 -5.64 6.28 -6.72
CA ILE A 102 -6.44 7.47 -6.36
C ILE A 102 -5.60 8.74 -6.24
N PRO A 103 -4.47 8.77 -5.48
CA PRO A 103 -3.67 9.99 -5.39
C PRO A 103 -3.10 10.43 -6.75
N LEU A 104 -2.87 9.51 -7.67
CA LEU A 104 -2.34 9.84 -8.98
C LEU A 104 -3.30 10.73 -9.78
N LEU A 105 -4.60 10.58 -9.54
CA LEU A 105 -5.61 11.42 -10.18
C LEU A 105 -5.50 12.88 -9.73
N PHE A 106 -4.90 13.13 -8.59
CA PHE A 106 -4.74 14.46 -8.02
C PHE A 106 -3.29 14.91 -7.99
N ALA A 107 -2.43 14.27 -8.79
CA ALA A 107 -0.99 14.51 -8.76
C ALA A 107 -0.62 15.97 -8.96
N GLY A 108 -1.32 16.68 -9.86
CA GLY A 108 -1.07 18.08 -10.13
C GLY A 108 -1.46 19.03 -9.00
N ARG A 109 -2.22 18.55 -8.02
CA ARG A 109 -2.69 19.35 -6.88
C ARG A 109 -1.86 19.11 -5.62
N ILE A 110 -1.02 18.08 -5.62
CA ILE A 110 -0.17 17.77 -4.47
C ILE A 110 1.10 18.61 -4.56
N LYS A 111 1.29 19.46 -3.55
CA LYS A 111 2.47 20.32 -3.46
C LYS A 111 3.60 19.58 -2.74
N THR A 112 4.77 19.64 -3.31
CA THR A 112 5.97 19.02 -2.75
C THR A 112 7.05 20.02 -2.42
#